data_7a5e990e9611c1e26da3ddaf45e247e5
#
_entry.id   7a5e990e9611c1e26da3ddaf45e247e5
#
_cell.length_a   1.000
_cell.length_b   1.000
_cell.length_c   1.000
_cell.angle_alpha   90.00
_cell.angle_beta   90.00
_cell.angle_gamma   90.00
#
_symmetry.space_group_name_H-M   'P 1'
#
loop_
_entity.id
_entity.type
_entity.pdbx_description
1 polymer ?
#
loop_
_entity_poly.entity_id
_entity_poly.type
_entity_poly.pdbx_seq_one_letter_code
_entity_poly.pdbx_strand_id
1 'polypeptide(L)'
;WEWEVVSNMTQHIDTGHALPRKLFDKMLAAKNFQSGLQTLRQIEFALFDMHLHADFNPARDQTVLQRLDTIRQQVAVVIPPEYNRFPNSFAHIFAGGYAAGYYSYKWAEVLSADAYSLFEENTTEKGGSVSAQTGSQFQKEILAVGGSRSSIESFIAFRGREPNIDALLRHHGIST
;
A
#
# COMPACT_ATOMS: atom_id res chain seq x y z
N TRP A 1 -5.25 11.30 -4.71
CA TRP A 1 -5.54 12.68 -4.28
C TRP A 1 -5.49 13.60 -5.51
N GLU A 2 -6.62 13.73 -6.19
CA GLU A 2 -6.75 14.59 -7.35
C GLU A 2 -7.46 15.88 -6.96
N TRP A 3 -6.90 17.03 -7.35
CA TRP A 3 -7.48 18.33 -7.03
C TRP A 3 -8.91 18.48 -7.56
N GLU A 4 -9.13 18.06 -8.80
CA GLU A 4 -10.46 18.15 -9.43
C GLU A 4 -11.52 17.38 -8.64
N VAL A 5 -11.17 16.23 -8.05
CA VAL A 5 -12.07 15.44 -7.23
C VAL A 5 -12.24 16.09 -5.87
N VAL A 6 -11.14 16.39 -5.17
CA VAL A 6 -11.17 16.90 -3.79
C VAL A 6 -11.85 18.26 -3.71
N SER A 7 -11.61 19.16 -4.66
CA SER A 7 -12.25 20.48 -4.68
C SER A 7 -13.76 20.40 -4.88
N ASN A 8 -14.26 19.40 -5.58
CA ASN A 8 -15.70 19.19 -5.77
C ASN A 8 -16.39 18.43 -4.64
N MET A 9 -15.62 17.67 -3.84
CA MET A 9 -16.16 16.86 -2.74
C MET A 9 -16.09 17.56 -1.38
N THR A 10 -15.36 18.66 -1.27
CA THR A 10 -15.13 19.35 0.01
C THR A 10 -15.92 20.64 0.09
N GLN A 11 -16.48 20.93 1.27
CA GLN A 11 -17.20 22.13 1.54
C GLN A 11 -16.99 22.57 3.00
N HIS A 12 -16.59 23.82 3.20
CA HIS A 12 -16.47 24.40 4.54
C HIS A 12 -17.87 24.65 5.14
N ILE A 13 -18.08 24.19 6.36
CA ILE A 13 -19.40 24.15 6.99
C ILE A 13 -20.09 25.56 7.09
N ASP A 14 -19.30 26.61 7.33
CA ASP A 14 -19.84 27.96 7.53
C ASP A 14 -19.86 28.77 6.22
N THR A 15 -18.84 28.58 5.36
CA THR A 15 -18.67 29.45 4.18
C THR A 15 -19.09 28.82 2.87
N GLY A 16 -19.28 27.51 2.84
CA GLY A 16 -19.60 26.77 1.62
C GLY A 16 -18.44 26.63 0.62
N HIS A 17 -17.27 27.21 0.89
CA HIS A 17 -16.14 27.15 -0.01
C HIS A 17 -15.48 25.77 0.00
N ALA A 18 -14.98 25.33 -1.15
CA ALA A 18 -14.14 24.13 -1.28
C ALA A 18 -12.82 24.29 -0.50
N LEU A 19 -12.14 23.16 -0.26
CA LEU A 19 -10.79 23.15 0.34
C LEU A 19 -9.87 24.15 -0.41
N PRO A 20 -9.21 25.11 0.27
CA PRO A 20 -8.28 26.01 -0.39
C PRO A 20 -7.12 25.27 -1.05
N ARG A 21 -6.78 25.60 -2.30
CA ARG A 21 -5.69 24.99 -3.06
C ARG A 21 -4.38 24.95 -2.27
N LYS A 22 -4.05 26.01 -1.56
CA LYS A 22 -2.84 26.09 -0.72
C LYS A 22 -2.78 25.02 0.37
N LEU A 23 -3.93 24.63 0.94
CA LEU A 23 -4.00 23.55 1.93
C LEU A 23 -3.87 22.18 1.27
N PHE A 24 -4.51 22.00 0.12
CA PHE A 24 -4.34 20.78 -0.68
C PHE A 24 -2.87 20.54 -1.06
N ASP A 25 -2.17 21.57 -1.53
CA ASP A 25 -0.75 21.47 -1.90
C ASP A 25 0.13 21.09 -0.69
N LYS A 26 -0.17 21.60 0.51
CA LYS A 26 0.50 21.20 1.75
C LYS A 26 0.22 19.74 2.12
N MET A 27 -0.99 19.27 1.93
CA MET A 27 -1.35 17.87 2.16
C MET A 27 -0.55 16.95 1.21
N LEU A 28 -0.43 17.32 -0.07
CA LEU A 28 0.38 16.57 -1.03
C LEU A 28 1.87 16.58 -0.65
N ALA A 29 2.42 17.72 -0.22
CA ALA A 29 3.80 17.82 0.22
C ALA A 29 4.09 16.94 1.45
N ALA A 30 3.12 16.78 2.35
CA ALA A 30 3.26 15.94 3.53
C ALA A 30 3.05 14.43 3.26
N LYS A 31 2.46 14.06 2.12
CA LYS A 31 2.07 12.68 1.78
C LYS A 31 3.21 11.68 1.94
N ASN A 32 4.40 12.05 1.49
CA ASN A 32 5.56 11.16 1.45
C ASN A 32 6.49 11.32 2.66
N PHE A 33 6.06 12.06 3.70
CA PHE A 33 6.85 12.22 4.90
C PHE A 33 7.08 10.86 5.58
N GLN A 34 8.35 10.46 5.70
CA GLN A 34 8.76 9.18 6.27
C GLN A 34 8.16 7.92 5.59
N SER A 35 7.76 7.99 4.33
CA SER A 35 7.19 6.85 3.60
C SER A 35 8.14 5.65 3.52
N GLY A 36 9.45 5.89 3.36
CA GLY A 36 10.46 4.83 3.39
C GLY A 36 10.53 4.12 4.74
N LEU A 37 10.49 4.87 5.86
CA LEU A 37 10.44 4.31 7.21
C LEU A 37 9.18 3.46 7.40
N GLN A 38 8.03 3.95 6.96
CA GLN A 38 6.76 3.24 7.01
C GLN A 38 6.81 1.94 6.19
N THR A 39 7.40 1.99 5.00
CA THR A 39 7.56 0.81 4.14
C THR A 39 8.43 -0.25 4.79
N LEU A 40 9.59 0.12 5.35
CA LEU A 40 10.46 -0.81 6.08
C LEU A 40 9.76 -1.41 7.31
N ARG A 41 8.91 -0.64 7.99
CA ARG A 41 8.11 -1.17 9.09
C ARG A 41 7.13 -2.25 8.63
N GLN A 42 6.49 -2.09 7.48
CA GLN A 42 5.60 -3.10 6.91
C GLN A 42 6.37 -4.34 6.43
N ILE A 43 7.58 -4.15 5.91
CA ILE A 43 8.48 -5.25 5.53
C ILE A 43 8.91 -6.05 6.78
N GLU A 44 9.25 -5.38 7.90
CA GLU A 44 9.51 -6.04 9.18
C GLU A 44 8.37 -6.99 9.58
N PHE A 45 7.14 -6.51 9.51
CA PHE A 45 5.96 -7.31 9.86
C PHE A 45 5.76 -8.49 8.92
N ALA A 46 5.90 -8.28 7.62
CA ALA A 46 5.75 -9.32 6.61
C ALA A 46 6.84 -10.40 6.72
N LEU A 47 8.09 -10.00 6.93
CA LEU A 47 9.19 -10.94 7.15
C LEU A 47 9.02 -11.73 8.45
N PHE A 48 8.61 -11.06 9.53
CA PHE A 48 8.35 -11.73 10.79
C PHE A 48 7.25 -12.79 10.66
N ASP A 49 6.14 -12.43 10.00
CA ASP A 49 5.05 -13.36 9.72
C ASP A 49 5.54 -14.56 8.90
N MET A 50 6.21 -14.31 7.79
CA MET A 50 6.72 -15.39 6.91
C MET A 50 7.69 -16.31 7.63
N HIS A 51 8.69 -15.77 8.32
CA HIS A 51 9.67 -16.58 9.05
C HIS A 51 9.05 -17.34 10.22
N LEU A 52 8.05 -16.78 10.88
CA LEU A 52 7.38 -17.47 11.99
C LEU A 52 6.56 -18.68 11.51
N HIS A 53 5.97 -18.61 10.31
CA HIS A 53 5.08 -19.65 9.80
C HIS A 53 5.73 -20.61 8.80
N ALA A 54 6.84 -20.22 8.15
CA ALA A 54 7.49 -21.04 7.14
C ALA A 54 8.64 -21.87 7.68
N ASP A 55 9.50 -21.30 8.52
CA ASP A 55 10.78 -21.92 8.90
C ASP A 55 11.09 -21.93 10.41
N PHE A 56 10.22 -21.42 11.26
CA PHE A 56 10.41 -21.39 12.72
C PHE A 56 10.16 -22.77 13.34
N ASN A 57 11.15 -23.27 14.07
CA ASN A 57 11.05 -24.53 14.83
C ASN A 57 11.33 -24.28 16.31
N PRO A 58 10.31 -24.32 17.19
CA PRO A 58 10.46 -24.00 18.61
C PRO A 58 11.40 -24.94 19.39
N ALA A 59 11.72 -26.12 18.84
CA ALA A 59 12.64 -27.08 19.45
C ALA A 59 14.13 -26.83 19.07
N ARG A 60 14.39 -26.07 18.05
CA ARG A 60 15.76 -25.86 17.48
C ARG A 60 16.14 -24.40 17.39
N ASP A 61 15.15 -23.52 17.26
CA ASP A 61 15.37 -22.13 16.94
C ASP A 61 15.41 -21.25 18.21
N GLN A 62 15.76 -20.02 17.98
CA GLN A 62 15.64 -18.94 18.93
C GLN A 62 14.19 -18.77 19.35
N THR A 63 13.97 -18.04 20.44
CA THR A 63 12.61 -17.64 20.81
C THR A 63 11.97 -16.75 19.76
N VAL A 64 10.64 -16.65 19.78
CA VAL A 64 9.87 -15.75 18.90
C VAL A 64 10.40 -14.30 18.94
N LEU A 65 10.76 -13.82 20.15
CA LEU A 65 11.31 -12.47 20.31
C LEU A 65 12.70 -12.32 19.68
N GLN A 66 13.57 -13.32 19.85
CA GLN A 66 14.89 -13.31 19.22
C GLN A 66 14.79 -13.41 17.69
N ARG A 67 13.82 -14.15 17.14
CA ARG A 67 13.56 -14.17 15.69
C ARG A 67 13.14 -12.77 15.23
N LEU A 68 12.24 -12.11 15.94
CA LEU A 68 11.84 -10.74 15.63
C LEU A 68 13.03 -9.77 15.68
N ASP A 69 13.88 -9.88 16.69
CA ASP A 69 15.07 -9.01 16.81
C ASP A 69 16.05 -9.22 15.68
N THR A 70 16.25 -10.48 15.23
CA THR A 70 17.07 -10.79 14.05
C THR A 70 16.56 -10.07 12.80
N ILE A 71 15.24 -10.07 12.58
CA ILE A 71 14.62 -9.37 11.44
C ILE A 71 14.75 -7.85 11.59
N ARG A 72 14.55 -7.33 12.79
CA ARG A 72 14.74 -5.90 13.09
C ARG A 72 16.14 -5.42 12.78
N GLN A 73 17.16 -6.19 13.11
CA GLN A 73 18.55 -5.85 12.77
C GLN A 73 18.80 -5.74 11.26
N GLN A 74 18.00 -6.42 10.45
CA GLN A 74 18.13 -6.39 8.99
C GLN A 74 17.39 -5.22 8.34
N VAL A 75 16.20 -4.87 8.84
CA VAL A 75 15.30 -3.95 8.14
C VAL A 75 14.83 -2.75 8.94
N ALA A 76 14.84 -2.80 10.28
CA ALA A 76 14.30 -1.71 11.09
C ALA A 76 15.28 -0.53 11.17
N VAL A 77 14.77 0.68 10.88
CA VAL A 77 15.53 1.94 11.10
C VAL A 77 15.49 2.35 12.57
N VAL A 78 14.34 2.15 13.21
CA VAL A 78 14.15 2.41 14.64
C VAL A 78 13.86 1.10 15.33
N ILE A 79 14.79 0.66 16.19
CA ILE A 79 14.65 -0.56 16.97
C ILE A 79 13.94 -0.24 18.28
N PRO A 80 12.77 -0.85 18.57
CA PRO A 80 12.08 -0.66 19.83
C PRO A 80 12.90 -1.16 21.03
N PRO A 81 12.66 -0.63 22.24
CA PRO A 81 13.36 -1.07 23.43
C PRO A 81 13.08 -2.54 23.77
N GLU A 82 13.99 -3.20 24.50
CA GLU A 82 13.97 -4.64 24.83
C GLU A 82 12.68 -5.12 25.51
N TYR A 83 12.00 -4.24 26.25
CA TYR A 83 10.71 -4.58 26.88
C TYR A 83 9.53 -4.63 25.89
N ASN A 84 9.72 -4.25 24.63
CA ASN A 84 8.67 -4.32 23.62
C ASN A 84 8.24 -5.77 23.38
N ARG A 85 6.95 -6.00 23.41
CA ARG A 85 6.32 -7.32 23.21
C ARG A 85 5.34 -7.28 22.02
N PHE A 86 5.78 -6.68 20.92
CA PHE A 86 4.97 -6.53 19.70
C PHE A 86 4.25 -7.81 19.28
N PRO A 87 4.86 -9.02 19.29
CA PRO A 87 4.16 -10.24 18.89
C PRO A 87 2.88 -10.51 19.71
N ASN A 88 2.84 -10.12 20.98
CA ASN A 88 1.69 -10.37 21.84
C ASN A 88 0.46 -9.52 21.46
N SER A 89 0.63 -8.47 20.70
CA SER A 89 -0.44 -7.59 20.20
C SER A 89 -0.68 -7.73 18.71
N PHE A 90 0.07 -8.60 18.03
CA PHE A 90 -0.02 -8.77 16.57
C PHE A 90 -1.13 -9.75 16.17
N ALA A 91 -2.36 -9.40 16.51
CA ALA A 91 -3.53 -10.25 16.27
C ALA A 91 -3.73 -10.64 14.81
N HIS A 92 -3.26 -9.84 13.84
CA HIS A 92 -3.40 -10.11 12.41
C HIS A 92 -2.95 -11.52 12.03
N ILE A 93 -1.77 -11.94 12.48
CA ILE A 93 -1.18 -13.23 12.10
C ILE A 93 -1.54 -14.38 13.04
N PHE A 94 -2.11 -14.10 14.22
CA PHE A 94 -2.48 -15.13 15.19
C PHE A 94 -3.98 -15.39 15.27
N ALA A 95 -4.81 -14.35 15.14
CA ALA A 95 -6.26 -14.45 15.27
C ALA A 95 -7.03 -13.79 14.12
N GLY A 96 -6.36 -13.01 13.26
CA GLY A 96 -6.97 -12.21 12.21
C GLY A 96 -7.04 -12.87 10.82
N GLY A 97 -6.58 -14.12 10.67
CA GLY A 97 -6.61 -14.84 9.40
C GLY A 97 -5.49 -14.47 8.41
N TYR A 98 -4.45 -13.75 8.85
CA TYR A 98 -3.32 -13.31 8.01
C TYR A 98 -2.03 -14.10 8.25
N ALA A 99 -2.08 -15.27 8.89
CA ALA A 99 -0.92 -16.13 9.10
C ALA A 99 -0.26 -16.48 7.76
N ALA A 100 1.05 -16.23 7.63
CA ALA A 100 1.83 -16.31 6.40
C ALA A 100 1.26 -15.47 5.23
N GLY A 101 0.40 -14.50 5.53
CA GLY A 101 -0.32 -13.69 4.56
C GLY A 101 -0.21 -12.18 4.76
N TYR A 102 0.50 -11.70 5.77
CA TYR A 102 0.59 -10.27 6.05
C TYR A 102 1.22 -9.45 4.90
N TYR A 103 2.12 -10.05 4.14
CA TYR A 103 2.71 -9.42 2.94
C TYR A 103 1.67 -8.95 1.91
N SER A 104 0.46 -9.53 1.94
CA SER A 104 -0.62 -9.20 0.99
C SER A 104 -1.03 -7.74 1.01
N TYR A 105 -0.85 -7.02 2.13
CA TYR A 105 -1.08 -5.58 2.20
C TYR A 105 -0.17 -4.81 1.23
N LYS A 106 1.12 -5.11 1.25
CA LYS A 106 2.07 -4.47 0.32
C LYS A 106 1.88 -4.94 -1.11
N TRP A 107 1.52 -6.20 -1.31
CA TRP A 107 1.17 -6.70 -2.64
C TRP A 107 -0.05 -5.96 -3.23
N ALA A 108 -1.09 -5.74 -2.44
CA ALA A 108 -2.25 -4.97 -2.86
C ALA A 108 -1.91 -3.50 -3.17
N GLU A 109 -0.99 -2.89 -2.42
CA GLU A 109 -0.49 -1.55 -2.72
C GLU A 109 0.26 -1.49 -4.06
N VAL A 110 1.08 -2.49 -4.39
CA VAL A 110 1.72 -2.60 -5.71
C VAL A 110 0.67 -2.61 -6.82
N LEU A 111 -0.33 -3.49 -6.69
CA LEU A 111 -1.39 -3.63 -7.69
C LEU A 111 -2.21 -2.35 -7.83
N SER A 112 -2.60 -1.73 -6.73
CA SER A 112 -3.41 -0.50 -6.76
C SER A 112 -2.65 0.69 -7.32
N ALA A 113 -1.37 0.85 -6.97
CA ALA A 113 -0.53 1.92 -7.50
C ALA A 113 -0.30 1.76 -9.00
N ASP A 114 0.00 0.55 -9.46
CA ASP A 114 0.22 0.27 -10.88
C ASP A 114 -1.07 0.34 -11.70
N ALA A 115 -2.21 -0.07 -11.14
CA ALA A 115 -3.51 0.15 -11.77
C ALA A 115 -3.82 1.64 -11.90
N TYR A 116 -3.55 2.44 -10.85
CA TYR A 116 -3.75 3.88 -10.88
C TYR A 116 -2.82 4.58 -11.90
N SER A 117 -1.62 4.07 -12.12
CA SER A 117 -0.71 4.66 -13.10
C SER A 117 -1.28 4.66 -14.53
N LEU A 118 -2.20 3.77 -14.89
CA LEU A 118 -2.90 3.84 -16.16
C LEU A 118 -3.79 5.08 -16.29
N PHE A 119 -4.39 5.53 -15.18
CA PHE A 119 -5.14 6.79 -15.16
C PHE A 119 -4.19 7.99 -15.32
N GLU A 120 -3.02 7.96 -14.70
CA GLU A 120 -1.99 8.99 -14.85
C GLU A 120 -1.47 9.06 -16.29
N GLU A 121 -1.21 7.90 -16.93
CA GLU A 121 -0.76 7.79 -18.33
C GLU A 121 -1.81 8.30 -19.34
N ASN A 122 -3.08 8.11 -19.02
CA ASN A 122 -4.21 8.54 -19.85
C ASN A 122 -4.75 9.92 -19.44
N THR A 123 -3.95 10.73 -18.76
CA THR A 123 -4.30 12.11 -18.41
C THR A 123 -4.60 12.92 -19.66
N THR A 124 -5.76 13.58 -19.67
CA THR A 124 -6.14 14.46 -20.79
C THR A 124 -5.35 15.77 -20.73
N GLU A 125 -5.19 16.46 -21.87
CA GLU A 125 -4.50 17.77 -21.98
C GLU A 125 -4.97 18.84 -20.98
N LYS A 126 -6.12 18.64 -20.33
CA LYS A 126 -6.68 19.51 -19.30
C LYS A 126 -6.19 19.22 -17.86
N GLY A 127 -5.26 18.26 -17.70
CA GLY A 127 -4.53 18.08 -16.44
C GLY A 127 -5.20 17.22 -15.37
N GLY A 128 -6.28 16.49 -15.69
CA GLY A 128 -6.94 15.59 -14.74
C GLY A 128 -6.71 14.11 -15.05
N SER A 129 -6.44 13.28 -14.03
CA SER A 129 -6.31 11.82 -14.17
C SER A 129 -7.67 11.10 -14.27
N VAL A 130 -8.78 11.81 -14.27
CA VAL A 130 -10.14 11.24 -14.34
C VAL A 130 -10.55 11.02 -15.79
N SER A 131 -10.18 9.86 -16.35
CA SER A 131 -10.61 9.41 -17.67
C SER A 131 -11.82 8.50 -17.57
N ALA A 132 -12.97 8.88 -18.15
CA ALA A 132 -14.17 8.04 -18.17
C ALA A 132 -13.93 6.72 -18.94
N GLN A 133 -13.09 6.73 -19.98
CA GLN A 133 -12.72 5.53 -20.73
C GLN A 133 -11.91 4.56 -19.85
N THR A 134 -10.88 5.05 -19.17
CA THR A 134 -10.07 4.24 -18.27
C THR A 134 -10.92 3.75 -17.08
N GLY A 135 -11.81 4.59 -16.55
CA GLY A 135 -12.76 4.21 -15.51
C GLY A 135 -13.71 3.08 -15.94
N SER A 136 -14.26 3.15 -17.16
CA SER A 136 -15.09 2.08 -17.71
C SER A 136 -14.32 0.78 -17.91
N GLN A 137 -13.06 0.86 -18.34
CA GLN A 137 -12.18 -0.31 -18.45
C GLN A 137 -11.88 -0.91 -17.08
N PHE A 138 -11.57 -0.08 -16.08
CA PHE A 138 -11.37 -0.53 -14.70
C PHE A 138 -12.62 -1.22 -14.13
N GLN A 139 -13.79 -0.61 -14.34
CA GLN A 139 -15.06 -1.21 -13.95
C GLN A 139 -15.26 -2.58 -14.59
N LYS A 140 -15.04 -2.69 -15.91
CA LYS A 140 -15.27 -3.93 -16.66
C LYS A 140 -14.28 -5.04 -16.27
N GLU A 141 -12.98 -4.73 -16.21
CA GLU A 141 -11.93 -5.74 -16.11
C GLU A 141 -11.53 -6.06 -14.66
N ILE A 142 -11.82 -5.18 -13.70
CA ILE A 142 -11.48 -5.35 -12.28
C ILE A 142 -12.74 -5.51 -11.43
N LEU A 143 -13.63 -4.51 -11.43
CA LEU A 143 -14.74 -4.49 -10.47
C LEU A 143 -15.85 -5.48 -10.81
N ALA A 144 -16.25 -5.56 -12.09
CA ALA A 144 -17.39 -6.38 -12.52
C ALA A 144 -17.09 -7.88 -12.57
N VAL A 145 -15.82 -8.26 -12.69
CA VAL A 145 -15.44 -9.68 -12.78
C VAL A 145 -15.42 -10.39 -11.43
N GLY A 146 -15.22 -9.65 -10.34
CA GLY A 146 -15.13 -10.24 -8.99
C GLY A 146 -14.11 -11.38 -8.95
N GLY A 147 -14.50 -12.54 -8.40
CA GLY A 147 -13.70 -13.76 -8.34
C GLY A 147 -13.87 -14.73 -9.51
N SER A 148 -14.46 -14.29 -10.64
CA SER A 148 -14.79 -15.19 -11.77
C SER A 148 -13.58 -15.62 -12.60
N ARG A 149 -12.45 -14.94 -12.47
CA ARG A 149 -11.15 -15.30 -13.06
C ARG A 149 -10.01 -14.91 -12.11
N SER A 150 -8.78 -15.34 -12.40
CA SER A 150 -7.64 -15.02 -11.54
C SER A 150 -7.35 -13.52 -11.49
N SER A 151 -6.83 -13.04 -10.35
CA SER A 151 -6.51 -11.63 -10.16
C SER A 151 -5.46 -11.12 -11.16
N ILE A 152 -4.47 -11.97 -11.51
CA ILE A 152 -3.45 -11.61 -12.48
C ILE A 152 -4.02 -11.46 -13.89
N GLU A 153 -4.95 -12.33 -14.31
CA GLU A 153 -5.64 -12.20 -15.59
C GLU A 153 -6.47 -10.91 -15.65
N SER A 154 -7.16 -10.57 -14.56
CA SER A 154 -7.92 -9.32 -14.44
C SER A 154 -7.01 -8.11 -14.53
N PHE A 155 -5.87 -8.14 -13.85
CA PHE A 155 -4.89 -7.07 -13.89
C PHE A 155 -4.31 -6.89 -15.32
N ILE A 156 -3.89 -7.97 -15.98
CA ILE A 156 -3.35 -7.94 -17.35
C ILE A 156 -4.41 -7.45 -18.33
N ALA A 157 -5.67 -7.87 -18.21
CA ALA A 157 -6.76 -7.41 -19.06
C ALA A 157 -7.00 -5.89 -18.92
N PHE A 158 -6.83 -5.35 -17.72
CA PHE A 158 -6.95 -3.91 -17.47
C PHE A 158 -5.69 -3.13 -17.88
N ARG A 159 -4.50 -3.61 -17.44
CA ARG A 159 -3.24 -2.84 -17.55
C ARG A 159 -2.48 -3.09 -18.85
N GLY A 160 -2.76 -4.22 -19.53
CA GLY A 160 -2.05 -4.66 -20.75
C GLY A 160 -0.71 -5.35 -20.49
N ARG A 161 -0.31 -5.52 -19.24
CA ARG A 161 0.95 -6.17 -18.80
C ARG A 161 0.84 -6.70 -17.38
N GLU A 162 1.83 -7.44 -16.97
CA GLU A 162 2.00 -7.85 -15.55
C GLU A 162 2.30 -6.64 -14.65
N PRO A 163 2.00 -6.74 -13.34
CA PRO A 163 2.30 -5.71 -12.35
C PRO A 163 3.80 -5.44 -12.21
N ASN A 164 4.15 -4.18 -11.91
CA ASN A 164 5.48 -3.81 -11.45
C ASN A 164 5.41 -2.85 -10.24
N ILE A 165 6.55 -2.63 -9.58
CA ILE A 165 6.62 -1.83 -8.36
C ILE A 165 6.88 -0.34 -8.61
N ASP A 166 7.15 0.08 -9.85
CA ASP A 166 7.66 1.41 -10.16
C ASP A 166 6.68 2.52 -9.74
N ALA A 167 5.38 2.31 -10.02
CA ALA A 167 4.34 3.25 -9.61
C ALA A 167 4.26 3.40 -8.08
N LEU A 168 4.37 2.31 -7.33
CA LEU A 168 4.37 2.36 -5.87
C LEU A 168 5.57 3.16 -5.33
N LEU A 169 6.77 2.88 -5.84
CA LEU A 169 7.99 3.58 -5.42
C LEU A 169 7.90 5.07 -5.73
N ARG A 170 7.42 5.44 -6.93
CA ARG A 170 7.19 6.83 -7.32
C ARG A 170 6.14 7.50 -6.43
N HIS A 171 5.00 6.86 -6.18
CA HIS A 171 3.93 7.40 -5.33
C HIS A 171 4.36 7.59 -3.87
N HIS A 172 5.36 6.84 -3.41
CA HIS A 172 5.94 6.98 -2.08
C HIS A 172 7.14 7.96 -2.05
N GLY A 173 7.51 8.54 -3.20
CA GLY A 173 8.67 9.44 -3.30
C GLY A 173 10.02 8.74 -3.04
N ILE A 174 10.11 7.42 -3.27
CA ILE A 174 11.32 6.61 -3.09
C ILE A 174 12.13 6.58 -4.39
N SER A 175 11.46 6.65 -5.54
CA SER A 175 12.06 6.82 -6.86
C SER A 175 11.41 7.98 -7.61
N THR A 176 12.11 8.54 -8.57
CA THR A 176 11.61 9.58 -9.49
C THR A 176 11.04 8.96 -10.76
#